data_bbb7dd2ded2d158036bdb8aac0025fb9
#
_entry.id   bbb7dd2ded2d158036bdb8aac0025fb9
#
_cell.length_a   1.000
_cell.length_b   1.000
_cell.length_c   1.000
_cell.angle_alpha   90.00
_cell.angle_beta   90.00
_cell.angle_gamma   90.00
#
_symmetry.space_group_name_H-M   'P 1'
#
loop_
_entity.id
_entity.type
_entity.pdbx_description
1 polymer ?
#
loop_
_entity_poly.entity_id
_entity_poly.type
_entity_poly.pdbx_seq_one_letter_code
_entity_poly.pdbx_strand_id
1 'polypeptide(L)'
;MWEICACQDTDSLFDVFNAAAANRASKGYGASIAAVAFGGFAAALIAYAFAPEQLQVGRDSIVSRNGPPEVVSTMSMFKEQEAMNDTVRRHRSEALSIRPLSGHIGAEVQGIQLGSQMAPNDIRFITQALLTHRVIFFRRQHHLDDRAQELFAQAFGEIVKHPTMGGKTGSAILELHSHEGGRANSWHTDVTFGLRPPKLSVLRALALPDAGGDTVWANTVAAYQHLPSSLQDLVDKLWAVHGNDFDYAASRVELLHDPVAKEYRKKYAAQVIKTEHPVVQIHPETGEKSLLLGHYAQRFVQYDTHDSNRLYEILQAHITRLENTVRWHWATGDVAIWDNRSTQHYAINDYGDATRVMRRVTVIGDIPVAVDGRKSVPHEA
;
A
#
# COMPACT_ATOMS: atom_id res chain seq x y z
N MET A 1 0.32 -34.27 -29.49
CA MET A 1 -0.69 -35.33 -29.36
C MET A 1 -0.83 -35.60 -27.85
N TRP A 2 -1.65 -34.81 -27.18
CA TRP A 2 -2.06 -35.02 -25.78
C TRP A 2 -3.56 -34.92 -25.77
N GLU A 3 -4.22 -36.03 -25.51
CA GLU A 3 -5.65 -36.16 -25.45
C GLU A 3 -6.18 -35.59 -24.14
N ILE A 4 -7.25 -34.84 -24.27
CA ILE A 4 -8.08 -34.30 -23.19
C ILE A 4 -8.98 -35.43 -22.72
N CYS A 5 -8.80 -35.93 -21.51
CA CYS A 5 -9.76 -36.80 -20.84
C CYS A 5 -10.68 -35.94 -19.95
N ALA A 6 -11.92 -35.79 -20.38
CA ALA A 6 -13.00 -35.25 -19.58
C ALA A 6 -13.52 -36.36 -18.66
N CYS A 7 -13.37 -36.19 -17.34
CA CYS A 7 -14.10 -37.01 -16.35
C CYS A 7 -15.32 -36.24 -15.86
N GLN A 8 -16.48 -36.70 -16.29
CA GLN A 8 -17.77 -36.51 -15.60
C GLN A 8 -17.83 -37.56 -14.49
N ASP A 9 -17.85 -37.13 -13.22
CA ASP A 9 -18.54 -37.79 -12.12
C ASP A 9 -18.42 -36.92 -10.86
N THR A 10 -19.52 -36.25 -10.52
CA THR A 10 -19.65 -35.42 -9.34
C THR A 10 -20.06 -36.18 -8.08
N ASP A 11 -20.28 -37.50 -8.16
CA ASP A 11 -20.74 -38.32 -7.02
C ASP A 11 -19.61 -38.92 -6.18
N SER A 12 -18.35 -38.91 -6.66
CA SER A 12 -17.22 -39.50 -5.92
C SER A 12 -16.60 -38.53 -4.88
N LEU A 13 -16.91 -37.22 -4.91
CA LEU A 13 -16.38 -36.25 -3.94
C LEU A 13 -17.17 -36.23 -2.62
N PHE A 14 -18.44 -36.67 -2.62
CA PHE A 14 -19.24 -36.74 -1.41
C PHE A 14 -18.89 -37.92 -0.51
N ASP A 15 -18.42 -39.05 -1.08
CA ASP A 15 -18.04 -40.22 -0.32
C ASP A 15 -16.67 -40.09 0.36
N VAL A 16 -15.74 -39.31 -0.22
CA VAL A 16 -14.44 -39.01 0.38
C VAL A 16 -14.57 -38.09 1.61
N PHE A 17 -15.55 -37.19 1.61
CA PHE A 17 -15.79 -36.30 2.75
C PHE A 17 -16.46 -37.02 3.94
N ASN A 18 -17.32 -37.98 3.69
CA ASN A 18 -17.99 -38.75 4.74
C ASN A 18 -17.06 -39.77 5.39
N ALA A 19 -16.10 -40.32 4.66
CA ALA A 19 -15.09 -41.25 5.22
C ALA A 19 -14.08 -40.53 6.12
N ALA A 20 -13.76 -39.25 5.86
CA ALA A 20 -12.88 -38.43 6.69
C ALA A 20 -13.53 -38.00 8.01
N ALA A 21 -14.85 -37.80 8.01
CA ALA A 21 -15.61 -37.42 9.20
C ALA A 21 -15.79 -38.58 10.19
N ALA A 22 -15.97 -39.81 9.70
CA ALA A 22 -16.12 -41.02 10.54
C ALA A 22 -14.83 -41.44 11.27
N ASN A 23 -13.66 -41.13 10.74
CA ASN A 23 -12.37 -41.49 11.32
C ASN A 23 -11.86 -40.52 12.40
N ARG A 24 -12.54 -39.36 12.61
CA ARG A 24 -12.24 -38.42 13.70
C ARG A 24 -13.09 -38.61 14.96
N ALA A 25 -14.15 -39.41 14.89
CA ALA A 25 -15.00 -39.70 16.03
C ALA A 25 -14.48 -40.82 16.97
N SER A 26 -13.44 -41.55 16.58
CA SER A 26 -12.89 -42.69 17.37
C SER A 26 -11.64 -42.34 18.21
N LYS A 27 -11.18 -41.07 18.20
CA LYS A 27 -10.10 -40.65 19.10
C LYS A 27 -10.61 -39.47 19.94
N GLY A 28 -11.07 -39.85 21.17
CA GLY A 28 -11.64 -38.93 22.14
C GLY A 28 -10.75 -37.73 22.46
N TYR A 29 -11.21 -36.57 22.06
CA TYR A 29 -10.88 -35.29 22.68
C TYR A 29 -12.16 -34.51 22.85
N GLY A 30 -12.35 -34.05 24.09
CA GLY A 30 -13.57 -33.49 24.67
C GLY A 30 -14.19 -32.36 23.90
N ALA A 31 -15.49 -32.37 23.96
CA ALA A 31 -16.39 -31.32 23.50
C ALA A 31 -16.20 -30.02 24.31
N SER A 32 -15.95 -28.95 23.61
CA SER A 32 -16.44 -27.61 23.93
C SER A 32 -16.04 -26.69 22.79
N ILE A 33 -16.98 -26.36 21.97
CA ILE A 33 -17.25 -25.12 21.23
C ILE A 33 -18.40 -25.49 20.29
N ALA A 34 -19.59 -25.25 20.79
CA ALA A 34 -20.82 -25.31 20.00
C ALA A 34 -21.39 -23.91 19.86
N ALA A 35 -21.92 -23.65 18.70
CA ALA A 35 -23.07 -22.78 18.49
C ALA A 35 -22.92 -21.29 18.75
N VAL A 36 -22.31 -20.57 17.80
CA VAL A 36 -22.81 -19.25 17.37
C VAL A 36 -22.47 -19.07 15.89
N ALA A 37 -23.42 -19.33 15.03
CA ALA A 37 -23.54 -18.79 13.67
C ALA A 37 -24.57 -19.57 12.85
N PHE A 38 -25.86 -19.36 13.14
CA PHE A 38 -26.96 -19.50 12.17
C PHE A 38 -28.21 -18.87 12.82
N GLY A 39 -28.43 -17.58 12.58
CA GLY A 39 -29.61 -16.88 13.08
C GLY A 39 -29.55 -15.40 12.72
N GLY A 40 -29.66 -15.07 11.44
CA GLY A 40 -29.62 -13.67 11.04
C GLY A 40 -30.06 -13.39 9.61
N PHE A 41 -31.00 -14.19 9.08
CA PHE A 41 -31.62 -13.87 7.77
C PHE A 41 -33.03 -14.41 7.68
N ALA A 42 -33.91 -13.99 8.59
CA ALA A 42 -35.37 -14.18 8.43
C ALA A 42 -36.15 -13.35 9.47
N ALA A 43 -36.06 -12.03 9.45
CA ALA A 43 -36.96 -11.17 10.21
C ALA A 43 -36.96 -9.72 9.68
N ALA A 44 -37.27 -9.53 8.40
CA ALA A 44 -37.51 -8.19 7.87
C ALA A 44 -38.48 -8.24 6.65
N LEU A 45 -39.56 -9.01 6.74
CA LEU A 45 -40.58 -9.04 5.70
C LEU A 45 -41.98 -9.41 6.25
N ILE A 46 -42.40 -8.85 7.40
CA ILE A 46 -43.80 -8.82 7.84
C ILE A 46 -43.98 -7.57 8.74
N ALA A 47 -44.28 -6.44 8.16
CA ALA A 47 -44.94 -5.31 8.82
C ALA A 47 -45.35 -4.25 7.79
N TYR A 48 -46.21 -4.63 6.82
CA TYR A 48 -46.96 -3.65 6.02
C TYR A 48 -48.24 -4.31 5.51
N ALA A 49 -49.12 -4.61 6.43
CA ALA A 49 -50.55 -4.84 6.16
C ALA A 49 -51.27 -4.81 7.51
N PHE A 50 -51.96 -3.73 7.77
CA PHE A 50 -53.16 -3.64 8.58
C PHE A 50 -53.29 -2.22 9.17
N ALA A 51 -54.05 -1.41 8.51
CA ALA A 51 -54.88 -0.40 9.13
C ALA A 51 -56.19 -0.30 8.35
N PRO A 52 -57.28 -0.50 8.94
CA PRO A 52 -58.49 0.09 8.43
C PRO A 52 -59.12 1.04 9.46
N GLU A 53 -59.87 1.95 8.86
CA GLU A 53 -61.10 2.52 9.37
C GLU A 53 -61.12 3.75 10.25
N GLN A 54 -61.68 4.74 9.65
CA GLN A 54 -62.85 5.53 10.04
C GLN A 54 -62.68 6.67 11.03
N LEU A 55 -62.84 7.85 10.50
CA LEU A 55 -63.60 8.91 11.21
C LEU A 55 -64.29 9.81 10.20
N GLN A 56 -65.60 9.69 10.21
CA GLN A 56 -66.58 10.50 9.53
C GLN A 56 -67.02 11.62 10.49
N VAL A 57 -66.83 12.87 10.10
CA VAL A 57 -67.60 13.97 10.74
C VAL A 57 -67.82 15.13 9.74
N GLY A 58 -69.06 15.43 9.50
CA GLY A 58 -69.65 16.75 9.50
C GLY A 58 -69.45 17.64 8.27
N ARG A 59 -70.47 17.64 7.39
CA ARG A 59 -70.73 18.78 6.52
C ARG A 59 -71.28 19.91 7.37
N ASP A 60 -70.69 21.10 7.26
CA ASP A 60 -71.44 22.32 7.31
C ASP A 60 -70.85 23.39 6.39
N SER A 61 -71.72 24.00 5.63
CA SER A 61 -71.54 24.95 4.59
C SER A 61 -71.19 26.35 5.12
N ILE A 62 -70.13 27.00 4.63
CA ILE A 62 -70.10 28.45 4.56
C ILE A 62 -69.54 28.85 3.19
N VAL A 63 -70.39 29.52 2.43
CA VAL A 63 -70.12 30.20 1.16
C VAL A 63 -69.39 31.50 1.49
N SER A 64 -68.20 31.75 0.95
CA SER A 64 -67.67 33.08 0.74
C SER A 64 -66.77 33.12 -0.50
N ARG A 65 -67.09 34.12 -1.32
CA ARG A 65 -66.45 34.48 -2.59
C ARG A 65 -65.01 34.91 -2.38
N ASN A 66 -64.09 34.40 -3.23
CA ASN A 66 -63.06 35.18 -3.92
C ASN A 66 -62.15 34.23 -4.75
N GLY A 67 -61.75 34.66 -5.90
CA GLY A 67 -61.11 34.05 -7.04
C GLY A 67 -60.10 32.89 -6.83
N PRO A 68 -59.72 32.19 -7.92
CA PRO A 68 -58.90 30.98 -7.82
C PRO A 68 -57.48 31.35 -7.34
N PRO A 69 -56.92 30.70 -6.31
CA PRO A 69 -55.52 30.79 -6.05
C PRO A 69 -54.74 30.12 -7.19
N GLU A 70 -53.76 30.82 -7.71
CA GLU A 70 -52.73 30.26 -8.59
C GLU A 70 -52.25 28.92 -8.01
N VAL A 71 -52.49 27.88 -8.74
CA VAL A 71 -51.86 26.58 -8.50
C VAL A 71 -50.43 26.72 -8.91
N VAL A 72 -49.60 27.31 -8.03
CA VAL A 72 -48.15 27.20 -8.11
C VAL A 72 -47.83 25.73 -7.96
N SER A 73 -47.46 25.18 -9.10
CA SER A 73 -47.32 23.76 -9.36
C SER A 73 -46.51 23.06 -8.28
N THR A 74 -47.15 22.26 -7.43
CA THR A 74 -46.52 21.29 -6.54
C THR A 74 -45.51 20.37 -7.28
N MET A 75 -45.65 20.28 -8.60
CA MET A 75 -44.74 19.59 -9.49
C MET A 75 -43.34 20.25 -9.59
N SER A 76 -43.24 21.60 -9.40
CA SER A 76 -41.94 22.28 -9.37
C SER A 76 -41.17 21.95 -8.08
N MET A 77 -41.85 21.96 -6.95
CA MET A 77 -41.24 21.61 -5.66
C MET A 77 -40.80 20.14 -5.61
N PHE A 78 -41.55 19.21 -6.20
CA PHE A 78 -41.14 17.81 -6.31
C PHE A 78 -39.93 17.63 -7.22
N LYS A 79 -39.82 18.35 -8.34
CA LYS A 79 -38.65 18.31 -9.22
C LYS A 79 -37.42 18.93 -8.59
N GLU A 80 -37.54 20.02 -7.82
CA GLU A 80 -36.44 20.62 -7.07
C GLU A 80 -36.01 19.71 -5.92
N GLN A 81 -36.92 19.04 -5.25
CA GLN A 81 -36.62 18.05 -4.19
C GLN A 81 -35.97 16.80 -4.78
N GLU A 82 -36.41 16.32 -5.94
CA GLU A 82 -35.70 15.21 -6.64
C GLU A 82 -34.35 15.63 -7.15
N ALA A 83 -34.18 16.83 -7.72
CA ALA A 83 -32.88 17.34 -8.14
C ALA A 83 -31.93 17.55 -6.96
N MET A 84 -32.43 18.02 -5.81
CA MET A 84 -31.66 18.15 -4.59
C MET A 84 -31.31 16.77 -3.98
N ASN A 85 -32.20 15.82 -4.00
CA ASN A 85 -31.96 14.44 -3.60
C ASN A 85 -31.01 13.71 -4.56
N ASP A 86 -31.06 13.99 -5.85
CA ASP A 86 -30.10 13.47 -6.83
C ASP A 86 -28.73 14.13 -6.69
N THR A 87 -28.65 15.42 -6.34
CA THR A 87 -27.39 16.11 -6.00
C THR A 87 -26.81 15.57 -4.72
N VAL A 88 -27.64 15.28 -3.70
CA VAL A 88 -27.23 14.63 -2.44
C VAL A 88 -26.86 13.14 -2.69
N ARG A 89 -27.50 12.45 -3.62
CA ARG A 89 -27.09 11.09 -4.03
C ARG A 89 -25.80 11.07 -4.83
N ARG A 90 -25.51 12.09 -5.64
CA ARG A 90 -24.22 12.22 -6.36
C ARG A 90 -23.06 12.58 -5.43
N HIS A 91 -23.35 13.13 -4.25
CA HIS A 91 -22.39 13.36 -3.15
C HIS A 91 -22.44 12.27 -2.07
N ARG A 92 -23.06 11.12 -2.33
CA ARG A 92 -22.75 9.93 -1.54
C ARG A 92 -21.30 9.57 -1.89
N SER A 93 -20.34 10.06 -1.08
CA SER A 93 -18.98 9.56 -1.05
C SER A 93 -19.04 8.03 -1.10
N GLU A 94 -18.33 7.42 -2.02
CA GLU A 94 -18.15 5.98 -2.00
C GLU A 94 -17.82 5.61 -0.56
N ALA A 95 -18.51 4.62 0.00
CA ALA A 95 -18.30 4.23 1.39
C ALA A 95 -16.81 3.90 1.56
N LEU A 96 -16.21 4.43 2.62
CA LEU A 96 -14.82 4.15 2.97
C LEU A 96 -14.58 2.64 3.00
N SER A 97 -13.71 2.15 2.16
CA SER A 97 -13.45 0.72 2.01
C SER A 97 -11.99 0.42 1.66
N ILE A 98 -11.56 -0.79 1.99
CA ILE A 98 -10.25 -1.33 1.65
C ILE A 98 -10.46 -2.58 0.79
N ARG A 99 -9.83 -2.60 -0.38
CA ARG A 99 -9.83 -3.74 -1.29
C ARG A 99 -8.42 -4.33 -1.38
N PRO A 100 -8.13 -5.47 -0.74
CA PRO A 100 -6.84 -6.15 -0.90
C PRO A 100 -6.56 -6.47 -2.38
N LEU A 101 -5.29 -6.38 -2.78
CA LEU A 101 -4.85 -6.61 -4.16
C LEU A 101 -4.10 -7.93 -4.32
N SER A 102 -3.42 -8.39 -3.26
CA SER A 102 -2.80 -9.70 -3.20
C SER A 102 -2.89 -10.29 -1.80
N GLY A 103 -2.46 -11.54 -1.60
CA GLY A 103 -2.61 -12.27 -0.34
C GLY A 103 -1.77 -11.70 0.81
N HIS A 104 -0.61 -11.11 0.54
CA HIS A 104 0.33 -10.70 1.57
C HIS A 104 0.68 -9.21 1.56
N ILE A 105 0.29 -8.47 0.51
CA ILE A 105 0.70 -7.07 0.35
C ILE A 105 -0.25 -6.33 -0.59
N GLY A 106 -0.47 -5.04 -0.30
CA GLY A 106 -1.16 -4.11 -1.18
C GLY A 106 -2.67 -4.10 -1.03
N ALA A 107 -3.21 -2.90 -0.89
CA ALA A 107 -4.65 -2.67 -0.92
C ALA A 107 -4.99 -1.33 -1.58
N GLU A 108 -6.11 -1.27 -2.28
CA GLU A 108 -6.71 -0.03 -2.75
C GLU A 108 -7.66 0.51 -1.69
N VAL A 109 -7.48 1.78 -1.32
CA VAL A 109 -8.35 2.52 -0.41
C VAL A 109 -9.30 3.38 -1.22
N GLN A 110 -10.59 3.24 -0.99
CA GLN A 110 -11.66 3.93 -1.71
C GLN A 110 -12.47 4.80 -0.74
N GLY A 111 -13.13 5.84 -1.28
CA GLY A 111 -13.99 6.73 -0.50
C GLY A 111 -13.25 7.83 0.27
N ILE A 112 -11.93 8.01 0.04
CA ILE A 112 -11.10 9.08 0.64
C ILE A 112 -10.52 9.99 -0.44
N GLN A 113 -10.57 11.29 -0.18
CA GLN A 113 -9.80 12.31 -0.88
C GLN A 113 -8.65 12.79 0.01
N LEU A 114 -7.42 12.59 -0.47
CA LEU A 114 -6.22 13.03 0.25
C LEU A 114 -6.07 14.55 0.17
N GLY A 115 -5.62 15.19 1.24
CA GLY A 115 -5.49 16.64 1.24
C GLY A 115 -4.75 17.20 2.45
N SER A 116 -4.60 18.52 2.48
CA SER A 116 -3.87 19.23 3.54
C SER A 116 -4.56 19.19 4.91
N GLN A 117 -5.87 18.94 4.93
CA GLN A 117 -6.68 18.90 6.16
C GLN A 117 -7.45 17.58 6.20
N MET A 118 -6.79 16.54 6.74
CA MET A 118 -7.42 15.25 6.94
C MET A 118 -8.01 15.14 8.34
N ALA A 119 -9.20 14.54 8.46
CA ALA A 119 -9.75 14.24 9.75
C ALA A 119 -8.85 13.24 10.52
N PRO A 120 -8.68 13.37 11.86
CA PRO A 120 -7.87 12.43 12.64
C PRO A 120 -8.28 10.96 12.48
N ASN A 121 -9.57 10.70 12.25
CA ASN A 121 -10.09 9.37 12.00
C ASN A 121 -9.61 8.80 10.66
N ASP A 122 -9.55 9.62 9.62
CA ASP A 122 -9.05 9.21 8.31
C ASP A 122 -7.56 8.90 8.35
N ILE A 123 -6.77 9.73 9.07
CA ILE A 123 -5.33 9.46 9.28
C ILE A 123 -5.13 8.15 10.04
N ARG A 124 -5.93 7.87 11.09
CA ARG A 124 -5.86 6.58 11.81
C ARG A 124 -6.22 5.41 10.91
N PHE A 125 -7.28 5.56 10.10
CA PHE A 125 -7.69 4.53 9.15
C PHE A 125 -6.60 4.25 8.11
N ILE A 126 -6.01 5.28 7.50
CA ILE A 126 -4.90 5.17 6.55
C ILE A 126 -3.69 4.51 7.22
N THR A 127 -3.34 4.91 8.43
CA THR A 127 -2.24 4.32 9.20
C THR A 127 -2.48 2.82 9.43
N GLN A 128 -3.68 2.45 9.90
CA GLN A 128 -4.01 1.03 10.13
C GLN A 128 -4.02 0.22 8.84
N ALA A 129 -4.55 0.78 7.75
CA ALA A 129 -4.51 0.15 6.44
C ALA A 129 -3.06 -0.08 5.97
N LEU A 130 -2.18 0.92 6.15
CA LEU A 130 -0.77 0.84 5.79
C LEU A 130 -0.04 -0.23 6.61
N LEU A 131 -0.22 -0.26 7.93
CA LEU A 131 0.39 -1.26 8.81
C LEU A 131 -0.07 -2.69 8.48
N THR A 132 -1.32 -2.85 8.03
CA THR A 132 -1.87 -4.16 7.65
C THR A 132 -1.39 -4.60 6.26
N HIS A 133 -1.45 -3.70 5.27
CA HIS A 133 -1.23 -4.03 3.87
C HIS A 133 0.14 -3.63 3.32
N ARG A 134 0.99 -2.94 4.10
CA ARG A 134 2.38 -2.51 3.79
C ARG A 134 2.49 -1.45 2.69
N VAL A 135 1.65 -1.51 1.67
CA VAL A 135 1.47 -0.48 0.65
C VAL A 135 -0.02 -0.32 0.35
N ILE A 136 -0.46 0.92 0.24
CA ILE A 136 -1.85 1.26 -0.07
C ILE A 136 -1.91 2.27 -1.22
N PHE A 137 -2.99 2.17 -2.00
CA PHE A 137 -3.15 2.93 -3.23
C PHE A 137 -4.45 3.71 -3.22
N PHE A 138 -4.42 4.92 -3.77
CA PHE A 138 -5.55 5.81 -3.93
C PHE A 138 -5.66 6.21 -5.38
N ARG A 139 -6.79 5.94 -6.01
CA ARG A 139 -7.07 6.35 -7.39
C ARG A 139 -7.57 7.79 -7.46
N ARG A 140 -7.33 8.43 -8.61
CA ARG A 140 -7.98 9.69 -9.01
C ARG A 140 -7.81 10.86 -8.03
N GLN A 141 -6.65 11.02 -7.42
CA GLN A 141 -6.32 12.14 -6.53
C GLN A 141 -5.80 13.38 -7.31
N HIS A 142 -6.46 13.74 -8.42
CA HIS A 142 -6.03 14.83 -9.31
C HIS A 142 -6.02 16.20 -8.66
N HIS A 143 -6.81 16.39 -7.60
CA HIS A 143 -6.89 17.63 -6.84
C HIS A 143 -5.70 17.86 -5.89
N LEU A 144 -4.90 16.82 -5.64
CA LEU A 144 -3.77 16.87 -4.71
C LEU A 144 -2.61 17.64 -5.39
N ASP A 145 -2.29 18.84 -4.91
CA ASP A 145 -1.11 19.59 -5.32
C ASP A 145 0.11 19.26 -4.45
N ASP A 146 1.25 19.90 -4.74
CA ASP A 146 2.51 19.65 -4.03
C ASP A 146 2.42 20.06 -2.56
N ARG A 147 1.80 21.20 -2.28
CA ARG A 147 1.64 21.69 -0.91
C ARG A 147 0.71 20.82 -0.08
N ALA A 148 -0.38 20.39 -0.69
CA ALA A 148 -1.32 19.50 -0.03
C ALA A 148 -0.70 18.10 0.21
N GLN A 149 0.13 17.60 -0.71
CA GLN A 149 0.88 16.35 -0.55
C GLN A 149 1.88 16.43 0.61
N GLU A 150 2.61 17.52 0.78
CA GLU A 150 3.52 17.73 1.92
C GLU A 150 2.77 17.78 3.25
N LEU A 151 1.69 18.58 3.32
CA LEU A 151 0.88 18.70 4.55
C LEU A 151 0.20 17.38 4.91
N PHE A 152 -0.26 16.62 3.92
CA PHE A 152 -0.77 15.27 4.13
C PHE A 152 0.31 14.35 4.71
N ALA A 153 1.51 14.33 4.14
CA ALA A 153 2.61 13.50 4.63
C ALA A 153 3.05 13.89 6.05
N GLN A 154 2.99 15.17 6.41
CA GLN A 154 3.30 15.65 7.76
C GLN A 154 2.38 15.08 8.85
N ALA A 155 1.16 14.65 8.49
CA ALA A 155 0.26 13.99 9.44
C ALA A 155 0.79 12.65 9.97
N PHE A 156 1.79 12.06 9.30
CA PHE A 156 2.43 10.78 9.69
C PHE A 156 3.80 10.97 10.36
N GLY A 157 4.33 12.20 10.42
CA GLY A 157 5.60 12.52 11.03
C GLY A 157 6.36 13.64 10.32
N GLU A 158 7.59 13.86 10.72
CA GLU A 158 8.48 14.85 10.12
C GLU A 158 8.85 14.47 8.69
N ILE A 159 8.61 15.37 7.73
CA ILE A 159 9.02 15.20 6.33
C ILE A 159 10.47 15.63 6.14
N VAL A 160 11.22 14.87 5.34
CA VAL A 160 12.63 15.11 5.09
C VAL A 160 12.95 15.22 3.61
N LYS A 161 13.94 16.04 3.28
CA LYS A 161 14.51 16.09 1.93
C LYS A 161 15.38 14.87 1.69
N HIS A 162 15.49 14.47 0.43
CA HIS A 162 16.44 13.44 0.05
C HIS A 162 17.88 13.92 0.37
N PRO A 163 18.70 13.12 1.08
CA PRO A 163 19.99 13.59 1.61
C PRO A 163 20.97 14.02 0.54
N THR A 164 20.92 13.44 -0.65
CA THR A 164 21.89 13.68 -1.73
C THR A 164 21.30 14.41 -2.94
N MET A 165 20.01 14.23 -3.23
CA MET A 165 19.39 14.78 -4.45
C MET A 165 18.78 16.18 -4.23
N GLY A 166 18.58 16.56 -2.97
CA GLY A 166 17.94 17.82 -2.65
C GLY A 166 16.47 17.86 -3.12
N GLY A 167 15.85 19.00 -2.98
CA GLY A 167 14.52 19.32 -3.51
C GLY A 167 14.51 20.77 -3.94
N LYS A 168 13.44 21.25 -4.56
CA LYS A 168 13.25 22.69 -4.83
C LYS A 168 13.41 23.46 -3.52
N THR A 169 13.98 24.65 -3.57
CA THR A 169 14.14 25.51 -2.39
C THR A 169 12.80 25.67 -1.67
N GLY A 170 12.77 25.34 -0.39
CA GLY A 170 11.56 25.46 0.44
C GLY A 170 10.59 24.24 0.37
N SER A 171 10.85 23.22 -0.44
CA SER A 171 10.02 22.02 -0.56
C SER A 171 10.78 20.76 -0.17
N ALA A 172 10.07 19.77 0.42
CA ALA A 172 10.56 18.42 0.68
C ALA A 172 10.20 17.44 -0.47
N ILE A 173 9.53 17.91 -1.51
CA ILE A 173 9.18 17.10 -2.67
C ILE A 173 10.43 16.76 -3.48
N LEU A 174 10.62 15.46 -3.73
CA LEU A 174 11.54 14.94 -4.73
C LEU A 174 10.75 14.67 -6.02
N GLU A 175 11.13 15.35 -7.10
CA GLU A 175 10.63 15.07 -8.44
C GLU A 175 11.45 13.92 -9.04
N LEU A 176 10.76 12.88 -9.49
CA LEU A 176 11.33 11.74 -10.20
C LEU A 176 10.93 11.85 -11.67
N HIS A 177 11.85 12.36 -12.49
CA HIS A 177 11.64 12.61 -13.90
C HIS A 177 12.49 11.65 -14.74
N SER A 178 11.87 10.94 -15.70
CA SER A 178 12.53 9.88 -16.49
C SER A 178 13.74 10.37 -17.30
N HIS A 179 13.80 11.65 -17.62
CA HIS A 179 14.91 12.27 -18.39
C HIS A 179 16.02 12.86 -17.51
N GLU A 180 15.86 12.87 -16.18
CA GLU A 180 16.86 13.44 -15.26
C GLU A 180 17.84 12.41 -14.67
N GLY A 181 17.85 11.19 -15.14
CA GLY A 181 18.65 10.07 -14.63
C GLY A 181 17.89 9.25 -13.58
N GLY A 182 18.51 8.37 -12.86
CA GLY A 182 17.96 7.62 -11.71
C GLY A 182 16.61 6.93 -11.93
N ARG A 183 16.59 5.79 -12.62
CA ARG A 183 15.34 5.05 -12.89
C ARG A 183 15.05 3.98 -11.85
N ALA A 184 15.50 4.07 -10.61
CA ALA A 184 15.19 3.24 -9.42
C ALA A 184 14.72 1.79 -9.71
N ASN A 185 15.31 1.16 -10.74
CA ASN A 185 14.94 -0.16 -11.26
C ASN A 185 15.81 -1.28 -10.68
N SER A 186 15.98 -1.24 -9.38
CA SER A 186 16.51 -2.33 -8.55
C SER A 186 15.64 -2.44 -7.30
N TRP A 187 15.57 -3.63 -6.72
CA TRP A 187 14.84 -3.84 -5.49
C TRP A 187 15.50 -3.11 -4.32
N HIS A 188 14.79 -2.19 -3.69
CA HIS A 188 15.32 -1.37 -2.60
C HIS A 188 14.25 -0.95 -1.61
N THR A 189 14.70 -0.68 -0.40
CA THR A 189 14.02 0.19 0.57
C THR A 189 14.68 1.57 0.47
N ASP A 190 13.91 2.65 0.53
CA ASP A 190 14.42 4.01 0.37
C ASP A 190 15.52 4.34 1.39
N VAL A 191 16.62 4.94 0.92
CA VAL A 191 17.63 5.68 1.69
C VAL A 191 18.19 4.89 2.91
N THR A 192 18.32 3.56 2.80
CA THR A 192 18.85 2.75 3.91
C THR A 192 20.34 2.94 4.17
N PHE A 193 21.05 3.71 3.37
CA PHE A 193 22.40 4.14 3.69
C PHE A 193 22.46 5.17 4.82
N GLY A 194 21.32 5.84 5.16
CA GLY A 194 21.19 6.75 6.29
C GLY A 194 20.89 6.02 7.59
N LEU A 195 21.34 6.59 8.72
CA LEU A 195 21.13 6.03 10.06
C LEU A 195 19.63 5.87 10.42
N ARG A 196 18.79 6.75 9.90
CA ARG A 196 17.33 6.76 10.07
C ARG A 196 16.66 6.63 8.70
N PRO A 197 16.48 5.40 8.18
CA PRO A 197 15.74 5.20 6.95
C PRO A 197 14.31 5.76 7.06
N PRO A 198 13.68 6.09 5.93
CA PRO A 198 12.31 6.57 5.93
C PRO A 198 11.33 5.63 6.63
N LYS A 199 10.37 6.21 7.38
CA LYS A 199 9.18 5.51 7.88
C LYS A 199 8.28 5.12 6.71
N LEU A 200 7.85 6.11 5.95
CA LEU A 200 6.98 5.93 4.79
C LEU A 200 7.30 6.94 3.68
N SER A 201 6.87 6.59 2.49
CA SER A 201 6.92 7.47 1.33
C SER A 201 5.53 7.62 0.71
N VAL A 202 5.21 8.84 0.25
CA VAL A 202 3.98 9.19 -0.47
C VAL A 202 4.36 9.57 -1.90
N LEU A 203 3.97 8.77 -2.89
CA LEU A 203 4.30 8.93 -4.30
C LEU A 203 3.04 9.23 -5.11
N ARG A 204 3.05 10.34 -5.86
CA ARG A 204 1.95 10.77 -6.72
C ARG A 204 2.37 10.76 -8.19
N ALA A 205 1.51 10.25 -9.07
CA ALA A 205 1.71 10.21 -10.50
C ALA A 205 1.20 11.47 -11.19
N LEU A 206 2.07 12.17 -11.96
CA LEU A 206 1.74 13.39 -12.71
C LEU A 206 1.66 13.17 -14.21
N ALA A 207 2.70 12.56 -14.78
CA ALA A 207 2.74 12.19 -16.18
C ALA A 207 3.25 10.77 -16.32
N LEU A 208 2.65 10.02 -17.21
CA LEU A 208 2.90 8.60 -17.38
C LEU A 208 3.04 8.27 -18.86
N PRO A 209 3.83 7.25 -19.22
CA PRO A 209 3.84 6.69 -20.56
C PRO A 209 2.49 6.00 -20.85
N ASP A 210 2.18 5.83 -22.13
CA ASP A 210 0.97 5.09 -22.57
C ASP A 210 0.98 3.61 -22.13
N ALA A 211 2.19 3.03 -21.97
CA ALA A 211 2.38 1.68 -21.47
C ALA A 211 3.69 1.57 -20.68
N GLY A 212 3.75 0.69 -19.71
CA GLY A 212 4.91 0.45 -18.87
C GLY A 212 5.04 1.45 -17.71
N GLY A 213 6.20 1.46 -17.04
CA GLY A 213 6.49 2.34 -15.92
C GLY A 213 5.76 1.99 -14.62
N ASP A 214 5.28 0.77 -14.48
CA ASP A 214 4.65 0.26 -13.25
C ASP A 214 5.65 0.23 -12.09
N THR A 215 5.14 0.07 -10.89
CA THR A 215 5.97 -0.18 -9.71
C THR A 215 5.52 -1.46 -9.02
N VAL A 216 6.48 -2.23 -8.53
CA VAL A 216 6.25 -3.46 -7.76
C VAL A 216 6.75 -3.25 -6.34
N TRP A 217 6.00 -3.71 -5.36
CA TRP A 217 6.41 -3.76 -3.95
C TRP A 217 6.47 -5.19 -3.48
N ALA A 218 7.40 -5.47 -2.56
CA ALA A 218 7.58 -6.76 -1.91
C ALA A 218 7.46 -6.62 -0.38
N ASN A 219 6.77 -7.55 0.27
CA ASN A 219 6.57 -7.60 1.71
C ASN A 219 7.76 -8.31 2.40
N THR A 220 8.60 -7.55 3.09
CA THR A 220 9.78 -8.08 3.78
C THR A 220 9.46 -8.76 5.11
N VAL A 221 8.28 -8.51 5.69
CA VAL A 221 7.76 -9.23 6.88
C VAL A 221 7.35 -10.63 6.47
N ALA A 222 6.50 -10.78 5.44
CA ALA A 222 6.10 -12.08 4.93
C ALA A 222 7.31 -12.89 4.43
N ALA A 223 8.28 -12.23 3.80
CA ALA A 223 9.52 -12.86 3.38
C ALA A 223 10.28 -13.47 4.56
N TYR A 224 10.44 -12.73 5.67
CA TYR A 224 11.04 -13.27 6.89
C TYR A 224 10.25 -14.44 7.47
N GLN A 225 8.92 -14.30 7.57
CA GLN A 225 8.04 -15.34 8.14
C GLN A 225 8.10 -16.66 7.36
N HIS A 226 8.30 -16.59 6.05
CA HIS A 226 8.40 -17.76 5.16
C HIS A 226 9.82 -18.30 4.98
N LEU A 227 10.83 -17.73 5.66
CA LEU A 227 12.17 -18.34 5.70
C LEU A 227 12.12 -19.68 6.46
N PRO A 228 12.89 -20.68 6.03
CA PRO A 228 13.18 -21.83 6.88
C PRO A 228 13.76 -21.39 8.22
N SER A 229 13.43 -22.11 9.31
CA SER A 229 13.87 -21.74 10.67
C SER A 229 15.39 -21.56 10.80
N SER A 230 16.18 -22.41 10.13
CA SER A 230 17.63 -22.29 10.10
C SER A 230 18.13 -21.01 9.46
N LEU A 231 17.42 -20.47 8.45
CA LEU A 231 17.75 -19.18 7.88
C LEU A 231 17.27 -18.05 8.79
N GLN A 232 16.11 -18.16 9.46
CA GLN A 232 15.67 -17.18 10.46
C GLN A 232 16.70 -17.05 11.59
N ASP A 233 17.18 -18.18 12.14
CA ASP A 233 18.20 -18.20 13.20
C ASP A 233 19.53 -17.57 12.77
N LEU A 234 19.89 -17.71 11.49
CA LEU A 234 21.05 -17.10 10.90
C LEU A 234 20.88 -15.58 10.75
N VAL A 235 19.81 -15.16 10.05
CA VAL A 235 19.63 -13.73 9.68
C VAL A 235 19.31 -12.84 10.89
N ASP A 236 18.72 -13.38 11.96
CA ASP A 236 18.49 -12.65 13.21
C ASP A 236 19.79 -12.12 13.85
N LYS A 237 20.95 -12.70 13.49
CA LYS A 237 22.28 -12.34 14.02
C LYS A 237 23.12 -11.53 13.05
N LEU A 238 22.68 -11.39 11.79
CA LEU A 238 23.45 -10.74 10.75
C LEU A 238 23.28 -9.22 10.77
N TRP A 239 24.37 -8.56 10.41
CA TRP A 239 24.42 -7.12 10.15
C TRP A 239 24.96 -6.87 8.75
N ALA A 240 24.45 -5.84 8.08
CA ALA A 240 24.88 -5.46 6.75
C ALA A 240 25.30 -3.99 6.70
N VAL A 241 26.36 -3.71 5.95
CA VAL A 241 26.76 -2.34 5.61
C VAL A 241 25.91 -1.88 4.44
N HIS A 242 25.19 -0.78 4.62
CA HIS A 242 24.44 -0.09 3.58
C HIS A 242 25.17 1.19 3.19
N GLY A 243 25.28 1.46 1.89
CA GLY A 243 25.99 2.64 1.39
C GLY A 243 25.38 3.18 0.10
N ASN A 244 25.60 4.49 -0.18
CA ASN A 244 25.16 5.16 -1.40
C ASN A 244 26.25 5.33 -2.46
N ASP A 245 27.40 4.77 -2.26
CA ASP A 245 28.48 4.72 -3.25
C ASP A 245 28.22 3.70 -4.37
N PHE A 246 27.19 2.88 -4.22
CA PHE A 246 26.60 2.05 -5.26
C PHE A 246 25.33 2.72 -5.77
N ASP A 247 25.29 3.10 -7.04
CA ASP A 247 24.14 3.79 -7.66
C ASP A 247 23.43 2.87 -8.66
N TYR A 248 22.11 3.00 -8.75
CA TYR A 248 21.25 2.33 -9.74
C TYR A 248 21.75 2.50 -11.18
N ALA A 249 22.26 3.70 -11.50
CA ALA A 249 22.82 3.99 -12.80
C ALA A 249 24.18 3.31 -13.03
N ALA A 250 24.92 2.99 -11.96
CA ALA A 250 26.26 2.38 -12.07
C ALA A 250 26.21 0.89 -12.48
N SER A 251 25.11 0.20 -12.23
CA SER A 251 24.97 -1.23 -12.57
C SER A 251 24.73 -1.51 -14.05
N ARG A 252 24.50 -0.46 -14.88
CA ARG A 252 24.28 -0.60 -16.33
C ARG A 252 25.42 -0.04 -17.13
N VAL A 253 26.15 -0.93 -17.81
CA VAL A 253 27.23 -0.56 -18.74
C VAL A 253 26.72 0.42 -19.81
N GLU A 254 25.47 0.30 -20.24
CA GLU A 254 24.82 1.16 -21.24
C GLU A 254 24.71 2.64 -20.79
N LEU A 255 24.51 2.89 -19.48
CA LEU A 255 24.39 4.24 -18.92
C LEU A 255 25.75 4.88 -18.56
N LEU A 256 26.86 4.15 -18.69
CA LEU A 256 28.21 4.67 -18.39
C LEU A 256 28.59 5.82 -19.33
N HIS A 257 28.00 5.91 -20.50
CA HIS A 257 28.27 6.93 -21.52
C HIS A 257 27.22 8.04 -21.54
N ASP A 258 26.09 7.90 -20.84
CA ASP A 258 25.05 8.91 -20.78
C ASP A 258 25.49 10.08 -19.88
N PRO A 259 25.59 11.34 -20.41
CA PRO A 259 25.98 12.52 -19.64
C PRO A 259 25.00 12.82 -18.48
N VAL A 260 23.70 12.58 -18.67
CA VAL A 260 22.67 12.85 -17.66
C VAL A 260 22.82 11.85 -16.49
N ALA A 261 23.03 10.58 -16.81
CA ALA A 261 23.29 9.57 -15.79
C ALA A 261 24.60 9.81 -15.04
N LYS A 262 25.62 10.34 -15.70
CA LYS A 262 26.89 10.74 -15.04
C LYS A 262 26.72 11.88 -14.06
N GLU A 263 25.99 12.93 -14.44
CA GLU A 263 25.73 14.07 -13.57
C GLU A 263 24.84 13.68 -12.39
N TYR A 264 23.83 12.85 -12.62
CA TYR A 264 23.01 12.26 -11.56
C TYR A 264 23.87 11.51 -10.55
N ARG A 265 24.76 10.59 -11.00
CA ARG A 265 25.67 9.83 -10.13
C ARG A 265 26.59 10.73 -9.32
N LYS A 266 27.16 11.75 -9.96
CA LYS A 266 28.05 12.70 -9.30
C LYS A 266 27.32 13.41 -8.14
N LYS A 267 26.08 13.81 -8.34
CA LYS A 267 25.24 14.42 -7.29
C LYS A 267 24.90 13.40 -6.20
N TYR A 268 24.48 12.19 -6.60
CA TYR A 268 24.04 11.15 -5.68
C TYR A 268 25.18 10.67 -4.76
N ALA A 269 26.39 10.51 -5.29
CA ALA A 269 27.58 10.06 -4.56
C ALA A 269 28.49 11.21 -4.09
N ALA A 270 28.01 12.46 -4.17
CA ALA A 270 28.82 13.62 -3.74
C ALA A 270 29.22 13.55 -2.25
N GLN A 271 28.38 12.93 -1.44
CA GLN A 271 28.66 12.58 -0.06
C GLN A 271 28.41 11.08 0.13
N VAL A 272 29.45 10.31 0.41
CA VAL A 272 29.32 8.89 0.75
C VAL A 272 28.85 8.77 2.19
N ILE A 273 27.72 8.09 2.38
CA ILE A 273 27.13 7.79 3.68
C ILE A 273 27.02 6.27 3.79
N LYS A 274 27.52 5.72 4.89
CA LYS A 274 27.43 4.29 5.19
C LYS A 274 26.90 4.06 6.59
N THR A 275 26.06 3.04 6.72
CA THR A 275 25.44 2.65 7.99
C THR A 275 25.43 1.13 8.12
N GLU A 276 25.71 0.63 9.31
CA GLU A 276 25.48 -0.77 9.65
C GLU A 276 24.06 -0.93 10.18
N HIS A 277 23.29 -1.78 9.52
CA HIS A 277 21.93 -2.14 9.90
C HIS A 277 21.83 -3.63 10.23
N PRO A 278 20.94 -4.02 11.17
CA PRO A 278 20.59 -5.42 11.32
C PRO A 278 19.88 -5.90 10.05
N VAL A 279 20.16 -7.13 9.62
CA VAL A 279 19.45 -7.75 8.49
C VAL A 279 17.99 -8.01 8.82
N VAL A 280 17.69 -8.25 10.10
CA VAL A 280 16.32 -8.35 10.63
C VAL A 280 16.09 -7.22 11.60
N GLN A 281 15.16 -6.34 11.26
CA GLN A 281 14.70 -5.27 12.16
C GLN A 281 13.35 -5.61 12.78
N ILE A 282 13.11 -5.10 13.98
CA ILE A 282 11.79 -5.11 14.63
C ILE A 282 11.02 -3.87 14.20
N HIS A 283 9.84 -4.08 13.61
CA HIS A 283 8.99 -2.98 13.22
C HIS A 283 8.44 -2.25 14.47
N PRO A 284 8.68 -0.93 14.62
CA PRO A 284 8.43 -0.23 15.89
C PRO A 284 6.95 -0.14 16.28
N GLU A 285 6.02 -0.23 15.33
CA GLU A 285 4.58 -0.10 15.59
C GLU A 285 3.87 -1.46 15.64
N THR A 286 4.34 -2.49 14.91
CA THR A 286 3.68 -3.81 14.88
C THR A 286 4.42 -4.88 15.68
N GLY A 287 5.70 -4.66 16.01
CA GLY A 287 6.55 -5.65 16.67
C GLY A 287 6.99 -6.81 15.77
N GLU A 288 6.59 -6.81 14.50
CA GLU A 288 6.96 -7.87 13.54
C GLU A 288 8.40 -7.77 13.10
N LYS A 289 9.01 -8.90 12.78
CA LYS A 289 10.33 -8.98 12.17
C LYS A 289 10.25 -8.78 10.66
N SER A 290 11.13 -7.96 10.11
CA SER A 290 11.22 -7.70 8.66
C SER A 290 12.68 -7.74 8.19
N LEU A 291 12.90 -8.17 6.93
CA LEU A 291 14.23 -8.17 6.32
C LEU A 291 14.59 -6.76 5.82
N LEU A 292 15.66 -6.19 6.33
CA LEU A 292 16.21 -4.91 5.91
C LEU A 292 17.42 -5.16 4.99
N LEU A 293 17.14 -5.31 3.71
CA LEU A 293 18.10 -5.56 2.62
C LEU A 293 17.74 -4.72 1.40
N GLY A 294 18.23 -5.09 0.26
CA GLY A 294 18.00 -4.43 -1.02
C GLY A 294 19.26 -3.76 -1.55
N HIS A 295 19.10 -2.96 -2.58
CA HIS A 295 20.19 -2.39 -3.38
C HIS A 295 21.34 -1.75 -2.59
N TYR A 296 21.01 -1.07 -1.48
CA TYR A 296 22.00 -0.37 -0.68
C TYR A 296 22.83 -1.27 0.23
N ALA A 297 22.38 -2.51 0.49
CA ALA A 297 23.15 -3.49 1.25
C ALA A 297 24.34 -3.97 0.41
N GLN A 298 25.54 -3.64 0.86
CA GLN A 298 26.79 -3.89 0.12
C GLN A 298 27.45 -5.21 0.52
N ARG A 299 27.46 -5.51 1.81
CA ARG A 299 28.04 -6.75 2.36
C ARG A 299 27.53 -7.01 3.77
N PHE A 300 27.63 -8.24 4.21
CA PHE A 300 27.43 -8.59 5.62
C PHE A 300 28.71 -8.36 6.41
N VAL A 301 28.58 -7.81 7.64
CA VAL A 301 29.70 -7.32 8.43
C VAL A 301 30.75 -8.41 8.74
N GLN A 302 30.28 -9.66 8.98
CA GLN A 302 31.17 -10.78 9.35
C GLN A 302 31.62 -11.64 8.16
N TYR A 303 31.24 -11.29 6.92
CA TYR A 303 31.46 -12.12 5.74
C TYR A 303 32.35 -11.39 4.72
N ASP A 304 33.10 -12.15 3.97
CA ASP A 304 33.76 -11.63 2.78
C ASP A 304 32.76 -11.31 1.67
N THR A 305 33.23 -10.70 0.59
CA THR A 305 32.37 -10.28 -0.52
C THR A 305 31.70 -11.46 -1.24
N HIS A 306 32.43 -12.59 -1.35
CA HIS A 306 31.92 -13.77 -2.06
C HIS A 306 30.76 -14.42 -1.31
N ASP A 307 30.93 -14.66 -0.03
CA ASP A 307 29.89 -15.24 0.82
C ASP A 307 28.73 -14.27 1.04
N SER A 308 29.02 -12.98 1.18
CA SER A 308 28.00 -11.92 1.26
C SER A 308 27.08 -11.92 0.04
N ASN A 309 27.63 -11.98 -1.18
CA ASN A 309 26.85 -11.98 -2.42
C ASN A 309 25.93 -13.20 -2.49
N ARG A 310 26.42 -14.39 -2.20
CA ARG A 310 25.62 -15.63 -2.25
C ARG A 310 24.47 -15.62 -1.24
N LEU A 311 24.78 -15.21 -0.01
CA LEU A 311 23.75 -15.11 1.03
C LEU A 311 22.73 -14.03 0.71
N TYR A 312 23.19 -12.88 0.18
CA TYR A 312 22.30 -11.82 -0.29
C TYR A 312 21.34 -12.34 -1.38
N GLU A 313 21.86 -13.04 -2.39
CA GLU A 313 21.04 -13.60 -3.47
C GLU A 313 19.95 -14.55 -2.94
N ILE A 314 20.29 -15.43 -1.99
CA ILE A 314 19.32 -16.33 -1.36
C ILE A 314 18.21 -15.51 -0.67
N LEU A 315 18.58 -14.55 0.16
CA LEU A 315 17.62 -13.76 0.95
C LEU A 315 16.78 -12.86 0.04
N GLN A 316 17.40 -12.23 -0.97
CA GLN A 316 16.68 -11.38 -1.92
C GLN A 316 15.69 -12.18 -2.75
N ALA A 317 16.01 -13.41 -3.13
CA ALA A 317 15.09 -14.31 -3.81
C ALA A 317 13.86 -14.66 -2.95
N HIS A 318 14.02 -14.76 -1.62
CA HIS A 318 12.87 -14.93 -0.71
C HIS A 318 12.02 -13.67 -0.62
N ILE A 319 12.62 -12.47 -0.60
CA ILE A 319 11.87 -11.21 -0.55
C ILE A 319 11.02 -11.04 -1.80
N THR A 320 11.59 -11.32 -2.97
CA THR A 320 10.98 -11.04 -4.28
C THR A 320 10.17 -12.18 -4.86
N ARG A 321 9.80 -13.19 -4.06
CA ARG A 321 8.83 -14.21 -4.48
C ARG A 321 7.54 -13.56 -4.91
N LEU A 322 6.93 -14.07 -5.97
CA LEU A 322 5.71 -13.50 -6.55
C LEU A 322 4.57 -13.40 -5.52
N GLU A 323 4.46 -14.37 -4.62
CA GLU A 323 3.46 -14.41 -3.55
C GLU A 323 3.61 -13.25 -2.55
N ASN A 324 4.82 -12.71 -2.42
CA ASN A 324 5.14 -11.58 -1.54
C ASN A 324 5.02 -10.22 -2.23
N THR A 325 4.57 -10.16 -3.49
CA THR A 325 4.60 -8.94 -4.29
C THR A 325 3.23 -8.44 -4.67
N VAL A 326 3.15 -7.13 -4.94
CA VAL A 326 2.04 -6.48 -5.62
C VAL A 326 2.59 -5.54 -6.69
N ARG A 327 2.04 -5.60 -7.90
CA ARG A 327 2.33 -4.69 -9.00
C ARG A 327 1.20 -3.68 -9.15
N TRP A 328 1.55 -2.40 -9.24
CA TRP A 328 0.61 -1.33 -9.47
C TRP A 328 0.78 -0.75 -10.86
N HIS A 329 -0.28 -0.82 -11.63
CA HIS A 329 -0.40 -0.13 -12.90
C HIS A 329 -0.94 1.27 -12.66
N TRP A 330 -0.09 2.27 -12.92
CA TRP A 330 -0.36 3.66 -12.61
C TRP A 330 -1.37 4.29 -13.58
N ALA A 331 -2.20 5.17 -13.04
CA ALA A 331 -2.93 6.17 -13.78
C ALA A 331 -2.57 7.57 -13.24
N THR A 332 -2.63 8.60 -14.08
CA THR A 332 -2.39 9.98 -13.64
C THR A 332 -3.33 10.34 -12.50
N GLY A 333 -2.81 11.00 -11.47
CA GLY A 333 -3.55 11.33 -10.24
C GLY A 333 -3.58 10.20 -9.21
N ASP A 334 -3.00 9.03 -9.47
CA ASP A 334 -2.85 7.99 -8.44
C ASP A 334 -1.83 8.38 -7.39
N VAL A 335 -2.07 7.92 -6.17
CA VAL A 335 -1.14 8.05 -5.04
C VAL A 335 -0.88 6.68 -4.44
N ALA A 336 0.37 6.35 -4.19
CA ALA A 336 0.78 5.20 -3.39
C ALA A 336 1.45 5.66 -2.09
N ILE A 337 1.17 4.96 -1.00
CA ILE A 337 1.84 5.13 0.29
C ILE A 337 2.37 3.77 0.71
N TRP A 338 3.67 3.67 1.01
CA TRP A 338 4.24 2.43 1.49
C TRP A 338 5.07 2.63 2.75
N ASP A 339 5.08 1.59 3.59
CA ASP A 339 5.90 1.51 4.79
C ASP A 339 7.28 0.95 4.43
N ASN A 340 8.29 1.80 4.45
CA ASN A 340 9.67 1.42 4.14
C ASN A 340 10.27 0.42 5.14
N ARG A 341 9.70 0.34 6.34
CA ARG A 341 10.19 -0.57 7.40
C ARG A 341 9.79 -2.03 7.16
N SER A 342 8.87 -2.25 6.20
CA SER A 342 8.30 -3.56 5.90
C SER A 342 8.22 -3.88 4.41
N THR A 343 8.80 -3.02 3.53
CA THR A 343 8.73 -3.22 2.08
C THR A 343 10.05 -2.91 1.38
N GLN A 344 10.26 -3.59 0.25
CA GLN A 344 11.10 -3.14 -0.84
C GLN A 344 10.23 -2.80 -2.03
N HIS A 345 10.78 -2.00 -2.96
CA HIS A 345 10.08 -1.69 -4.20
C HIS A 345 11.04 -1.60 -5.40
N TYR A 346 10.45 -1.67 -6.59
CA TYR A 346 11.16 -1.68 -7.87
C TYR A 346 10.34 -0.89 -8.89
N ALA A 347 10.90 0.16 -9.47
CA ALA A 347 10.28 0.88 -10.60
C ALA A 347 10.62 0.17 -11.92
N ILE A 348 9.61 -0.37 -12.59
CA ILE A 348 9.82 -1.09 -13.86
C ILE A 348 10.22 -0.10 -14.93
N ASN A 349 11.35 -0.38 -15.60
CA ASN A 349 11.91 0.47 -16.63
C ASN A 349 11.70 -0.15 -18.03
N ASP A 350 10.44 -0.21 -18.45
CA ASP A 350 9.99 -0.82 -19.71
C ASP A 350 9.28 0.16 -20.66
N TYR A 351 9.48 1.49 -20.44
CA TYR A 351 8.80 2.56 -21.17
C TYR A 351 9.72 3.41 -22.06
N GLY A 352 10.94 2.92 -22.35
CA GLY A 352 11.89 3.58 -23.26
C GLY A 352 12.17 5.03 -22.88
N ASP A 353 12.05 5.93 -23.84
CA ASP A 353 12.27 7.38 -23.65
C ASP A 353 10.97 8.15 -23.35
N ALA A 354 9.86 7.46 -23.11
CA ALA A 354 8.61 8.12 -22.76
C ALA A 354 8.70 8.89 -21.44
N THR A 355 7.98 10.00 -21.37
CA THR A 355 7.96 10.84 -20.17
C THR A 355 7.23 10.16 -19.03
N ARG A 356 7.90 10.06 -17.87
CA ARG A 356 7.33 9.63 -16.60
C ARG A 356 7.73 10.62 -15.51
N VAL A 357 6.74 11.27 -14.88
CA VAL A 357 6.96 12.26 -13.81
C VAL A 357 6.17 11.88 -12.59
N MET A 358 6.87 11.73 -11.48
CA MET A 358 6.30 11.39 -10.17
C MET A 358 6.78 12.41 -9.13
N ARG A 359 5.96 12.63 -8.08
CA ARG A 359 6.30 13.47 -6.93
C ARG A 359 6.31 12.64 -5.67
N ARG A 360 7.45 12.63 -4.97
CA ARG A 360 7.61 11.89 -3.73
C ARG A 360 7.84 12.81 -2.54
N VAL A 361 7.15 12.54 -1.43
CA VAL A 361 7.44 13.08 -0.10
C VAL A 361 7.79 11.92 0.80
N THR A 362 8.79 12.11 1.65
CA THR A 362 9.33 11.08 2.53
C THR A 362 9.20 11.53 3.98
N VAL A 363 8.68 10.66 4.84
CA VAL A 363 8.61 10.86 6.30
C VAL A 363 9.76 10.10 6.94
N ILE A 364 10.52 10.77 7.82
CA ILE A 364 11.67 10.17 8.51
C ILE A 364 11.21 9.03 9.42
N GLY A 365 12.03 7.97 9.48
CA GLY A 365 11.81 6.84 10.36
C GLY A 365 12.65 6.87 11.64
N ASP A 366 12.54 5.80 12.39
CA ASP A 366 13.38 5.54 13.57
C ASP A 366 14.70 4.89 13.19
N ILE A 367 15.64 4.86 14.13
CA ILE A 367 16.85 4.03 13.98
C ILE A 367 16.43 2.56 14.05
N PRO A 368 16.73 1.72 13.04
CA PRO A 368 16.37 0.30 13.06
C PRO A 368 16.95 -0.42 14.28
N VAL A 369 16.13 -1.30 14.86
CA VAL A 369 16.46 -2.08 16.06
C VAL A 369 16.50 -3.56 15.69
N ALA A 370 17.59 -4.23 16.03
CA ALA A 370 17.78 -5.67 15.84
C ALA A 370 16.92 -6.50 16.81
N VAL A 371 16.85 -7.79 16.57
CA VAL A 371 16.14 -8.77 17.42
C VAL A 371 16.70 -8.79 18.85
N ASP A 372 17.98 -8.53 19.02
CA ASP A 372 18.67 -8.48 20.32
C ASP A 372 18.62 -7.09 20.99
N GLY A 373 17.90 -6.12 20.40
CA GLY A 373 17.73 -4.76 20.93
C GLY A 373 18.85 -3.76 20.54
N ARG A 374 19.92 -4.19 19.87
CA ARG A 374 20.94 -3.27 19.35
C ARG A 374 20.37 -2.39 18.24
N LYS A 375 20.85 -1.15 18.18
CA LYS A 375 20.45 -0.17 17.15
C LYS A 375 21.51 -0.07 16.07
N SER A 376 21.06 0.30 14.87
CA SER A 376 21.97 0.66 13.77
C SER A 376 22.95 1.73 14.17
N VAL A 377 24.15 1.68 13.59
CA VAL A 377 25.26 2.62 13.85
C VAL A 377 25.86 3.12 12.53
N PRO A 378 26.37 4.35 12.48
CA PRO A 378 27.18 4.79 11.35
C PRO A 378 28.35 3.81 11.13
N HIS A 379 28.63 3.48 9.86
CA HIS A 379 29.79 2.66 9.52
C HIS A 379 31.04 3.55 9.45
N GLU A 380 31.95 3.36 10.36
CA GLU A 380 33.27 4.02 10.33
C GLU A 380 34.13 3.39 9.23
N ALA A 381 34.74 4.24 8.38
CA ALA A 381 35.52 3.83 7.21
C ALA A 381 36.90 3.24 7.60
#